data_30212d3f6e6ddd79d8a7b844220667ad
#
_entry.id   30212d3f6e6ddd79d8a7b844220667ad
#
_cell.length_a   1.000
_cell.length_b   1.000
_cell.length_c   1.000
_cell.angle_alpha   90.00
_cell.angle_beta   90.00
_cell.angle_gamma   90.00
#
_symmetry.space_group_name_H-M   'P 1'
#
loop_
_entity.id
_entity.type
_entity.pdbx_description
1 polymer ?
#
loop_
_entity_poly.entity_id
_entity_poly.type
_entity_poly.pdbx_seq_one_letter_code
_entity_poly.pdbx_strand_id
1 'polypeptide(L)'
;DTENDISKYTNIQMAKKIQLNSAYGAIGNQWFRYFDIRNAEAVTTGGQLAIRWIEKALNDFLNKYLETKDYDYVVAIDTDSVYLRLGKFVDKYIKSDDKNKICDVIDKATQEAFEPYITKSYQELADYVNAYEQKMFMGREVIADKAVWTAKKRYALNVYDSEGVRYKKPKMKVMGME
;
A
#
# COMPACT_ATOMS: atom_id res chain seq x y z
N ASP A 1 8.61 2.27 -32.85
CA ASP A 1 8.59 3.65 -32.32
C ASP A 1 8.21 3.66 -30.84
N THR A 2 9.22 3.45 -29.99
CA THR A 2 9.07 3.22 -28.54
C THR A 2 8.33 4.36 -27.82
N GLU A 3 8.50 5.62 -28.25
CA GLU A 3 7.80 6.78 -27.64
C GLU A 3 6.30 6.77 -27.94
N ASN A 4 5.92 6.40 -29.16
CA ASN A 4 4.50 6.28 -29.53
C ASN A 4 3.82 5.13 -28.76
N ASP A 5 4.53 4.02 -28.55
CA ASP A 5 4.01 2.89 -27.79
C ASP A 5 3.87 3.26 -26.30
N ILE A 6 4.84 3.95 -25.72
CA ILE A 6 4.76 4.45 -24.33
C ILE A 6 3.57 5.38 -24.17
N SER A 7 3.41 6.35 -25.08
CA SER A 7 2.27 7.29 -25.05
C SER A 7 0.94 6.55 -25.17
N LYS A 8 0.83 5.61 -26.11
CA LYS A 8 -0.37 4.80 -26.32
C LYS A 8 -0.76 4.01 -25.07
N TYR A 9 0.20 3.30 -24.47
CA TYR A 9 -0.10 2.49 -23.27
C TYR A 9 -0.39 3.34 -22.05
N THR A 10 0.26 4.49 -21.90
CA THR A 10 -0.04 5.47 -20.85
C THR A 10 -1.48 5.99 -20.97
N ASN A 11 -1.92 6.34 -22.18
CA ASN A 11 -3.29 6.79 -22.43
C ASN A 11 -4.32 5.69 -22.17
N ILE A 12 -4.03 4.44 -22.56
CA ILE A 12 -4.90 3.29 -22.29
C ILE A 12 -5.00 3.02 -20.79
N GLN A 13 -3.89 3.05 -20.06
CA GLN A 13 -3.87 2.89 -18.61
C GLN A 13 -4.71 3.99 -17.93
N MET A 14 -4.51 5.24 -18.32
CA MET A 14 -5.26 6.38 -17.77
C MET A 14 -6.76 6.25 -18.04
N ALA A 15 -7.16 5.90 -19.26
CA ALA A 15 -8.56 5.70 -19.62
C ALA A 15 -9.22 4.58 -18.79
N LYS A 16 -8.53 3.45 -18.61
CA LYS A 16 -9.02 2.35 -17.78
C LYS A 16 -9.13 2.74 -16.30
N LYS A 17 -8.16 3.47 -15.77
CA LYS A 17 -8.19 3.99 -14.39
C LYS A 17 -9.37 4.94 -14.17
N ILE A 18 -9.60 5.86 -15.10
CA ILE A 18 -10.75 6.78 -15.04
C ILE A 18 -12.06 5.98 -15.09
N GLN A 19 -12.18 5.01 -15.98
CA GLN A 19 -13.38 4.18 -16.12
C GLN A 19 -13.69 3.40 -14.83
N LEU A 20 -12.70 2.79 -14.19
CA LEU A 20 -12.85 2.08 -12.91
C LEU A 20 -13.30 3.02 -11.78
N ASN A 21 -12.65 4.18 -11.65
CA ASN A 21 -13.00 5.16 -10.63
C ASN A 21 -14.40 5.75 -10.86
N SER A 22 -14.80 5.92 -12.12
CA SER A 22 -16.14 6.41 -12.50
C SER A 22 -17.23 5.39 -12.15
N ALA A 23 -16.96 4.10 -12.19
CA ALA A 23 -17.94 3.07 -11.84
C ALA A 23 -18.38 3.22 -10.37
N TYR A 24 -17.43 3.40 -9.43
CA TYR A 24 -17.74 3.68 -8.03
C TYR A 24 -18.54 4.99 -7.87
N GLY A 25 -18.07 6.07 -8.52
CA GLY A 25 -18.76 7.37 -8.50
C GLY A 25 -20.19 7.29 -9.05
N ALA A 26 -20.40 6.48 -10.08
CA ALA A 26 -21.73 6.28 -10.66
C ALA A 26 -22.70 5.59 -9.67
N ILE A 27 -22.26 4.55 -8.97
CA ILE A 27 -23.08 3.84 -7.97
C ILE A 27 -23.55 4.81 -6.86
N GLY A 28 -22.71 5.77 -6.46
CA GLY A 28 -23.04 6.79 -5.47
C GLY A 28 -23.81 8.00 -6.03
N ASN A 29 -24.09 8.06 -7.32
CA ASN A 29 -24.79 9.18 -7.96
C ASN A 29 -26.28 8.90 -8.09
N GLN A 30 -27.12 9.75 -7.46
CA GLN A 30 -28.60 9.61 -7.46
C GLN A 30 -29.24 9.56 -8.84
N TRP A 31 -28.59 10.07 -9.87
CA TRP A 31 -29.08 10.08 -11.26
C TRP A 31 -28.65 8.84 -12.07
N PHE A 32 -27.85 7.97 -11.46
CA PHE A 32 -27.42 6.75 -12.13
C PHE A 32 -28.50 5.67 -12.04
N ARG A 33 -28.72 4.95 -13.15
CA ARG A 33 -29.76 3.92 -13.23
C ARG A 33 -29.68 2.86 -12.13
N TYR A 34 -28.45 2.52 -11.71
CA TYR A 34 -28.18 1.50 -10.67
C TYR A 34 -27.70 2.15 -9.37
N PHE A 35 -28.18 3.36 -9.09
CA PHE A 35 -27.89 4.05 -7.84
C PHE A 35 -28.37 3.24 -6.63
N ASP A 36 -27.46 2.98 -5.70
CA ASP A 36 -27.77 2.50 -4.36
C ASP A 36 -26.68 3.01 -3.40
N ILE A 37 -27.04 3.95 -2.56
CA ILE A 37 -26.13 4.57 -1.60
C ILE A 37 -25.53 3.54 -0.64
N ARG A 38 -26.29 2.48 -0.30
CA ARG A 38 -25.82 1.41 0.59
C ARG A 38 -24.62 0.67 0.00
N ASN A 39 -24.63 0.47 -1.33
CA ASN A 39 -23.49 -0.15 -2.03
C ASN A 39 -22.25 0.76 -1.99
N ALA A 40 -22.41 2.06 -2.16
CA ALA A 40 -21.30 3.02 -2.07
C ALA A 40 -20.75 3.10 -0.63
N GLU A 41 -21.62 3.11 0.37
CA GLU A 41 -21.23 3.05 1.78
C GLU A 41 -20.53 1.73 2.13
N ALA A 42 -21.03 0.60 1.64
CA ALA A 42 -20.41 -0.71 1.87
C ALA A 42 -18.98 -0.78 1.31
N VAL A 43 -18.72 -0.22 0.13
CA VAL A 43 -17.37 -0.17 -0.45
C VAL A 43 -16.43 0.65 0.44
N THR A 44 -16.86 1.82 0.90
CA THR A 44 -16.01 2.69 1.73
C THR A 44 -15.79 2.14 3.15
N THR A 45 -16.83 1.63 3.79
CA THR A 45 -16.73 1.04 5.13
C THR A 45 -15.97 -0.27 5.10
N GLY A 46 -16.15 -1.09 4.07
CA GLY A 46 -15.36 -2.30 3.86
C GLY A 46 -13.87 -2.00 3.67
N GLY A 47 -13.54 -0.96 2.88
CA GLY A 47 -12.17 -0.49 2.73
C GLY A 47 -11.55 0.01 4.04
N GLN A 48 -12.31 0.77 4.84
CA GLN A 48 -11.85 1.21 6.17
C GLN A 48 -11.61 0.03 7.13
N LEU A 49 -12.49 -0.97 7.10
CA LEU A 49 -12.32 -2.19 7.90
C LEU A 49 -11.06 -2.94 7.46
N ALA A 50 -10.89 -3.15 6.17
CA ALA A 50 -9.76 -3.89 5.60
C ALA A 50 -8.41 -3.24 5.94
N ILE A 51 -8.27 -1.93 5.81
CA ILE A 51 -6.99 -1.25 6.08
C ILE A 51 -6.66 -1.27 7.59
N ARG A 52 -7.66 -1.12 8.48
CA ARG A 52 -7.46 -1.20 9.92
C ARG A 52 -7.14 -2.63 10.39
N TRP A 53 -7.74 -3.61 9.73
CA TRP A 53 -7.43 -5.02 10.00
C TRP A 53 -5.97 -5.33 9.70
N ILE A 54 -5.48 -4.88 8.54
CA ILE A 54 -4.08 -5.07 8.14
C ILE A 54 -3.12 -4.24 8.99
N GLU A 55 -3.46 -3.01 9.37
CA GLU A 55 -2.68 -2.19 10.30
C GLU A 55 -2.38 -2.98 11.60
N LYS A 56 -3.43 -3.52 12.22
CA LYS A 56 -3.30 -4.33 13.43
C LYS A 56 -2.49 -5.61 13.17
N ALA A 57 -2.84 -6.34 12.13
CA ALA A 57 -2.17 -7.60 11.79
C ALA A 57 -0.66 -7.40 11.54
N LEU A 58 -0.26 -6.35 10.83
CA LEU A 58 1.15 -6.03 10.57
C LEU A 58 1.89 -5.59 11.84
N ASN A 59 1.26 -4.82 12.71
CA ASN A 59 1.85 -4.47 14.01
C ASN A 59 2.08 -5.72 14.86
N ASP A 60 1.09 -6.60 14.98
CA ASP A 60 1.18 -7.85 15.74
C ASP A 60 2.27 -8.77 15.14
N PHE A 61 2.30 -8.91 13.82
CA PHE A 61 3.31 -9.70 13.11
C PHE A 61 4.72 -9.18 13.36
N LEU A 62 4.96 -7.87 13.16
CA LEU A 62 6.27 -7.27 13.33
C LEU A 62 6.74 -7.27 14.78
N ASN A 63 5.84 -7.05 15.75
CA ASN A 63 6.18 -7.17 17.16
C ASN A 63 6.60 -8.59 17.52
N LYS A 64 5.90 -9.60 17.02
CA LYS A 64 6.27 -11.01 17.22
C LYS A 64 7.59 -11.35 16.52
N TYR A 65 7.75 -10.94 15.26
CA TYR A 65 8.91 -11.25 14.43
C TYR A 65 10.21 -10.60 14.95
N LEU A 66 10.10 -9.35 15.42
CA LEU A 66 11.24 -8.57 15.94
C LEU A 66 11.41 -8.69 17.45
N GLU A 67 10.55 -9.47 18.13
CA GLU A 67 10.59 -9.67 19.60
C GLU A 67 10.47 -8.33 20.35
N THR A 68 9.63 -7.43 19.82
CA THR A 68 9.30 -6.15 20.46
C THR A 68 7.93 -6.23 21.13
N LYS A 69 7.69 -5.36 22.09
CA LYS A 69 6.41 -5.31 22.79
C LYS A 69 5.73 -3.97 22.52
N ASP A 70 4.50 -4.03 22.01
CA ASP A 70 3.62 -2.88 21.79
C ASP A 70 4.29 -1.72 21.00
N TYR A 71 5.20 -2.07 20.07
CA TYR A 71 5.82 -1.07 19.21
C TYR A 71 4.95 -0.83 17.98
N ASP A 72 4.68 0.44 17.70
CA ASP A 72 3.92 0.82 16.51
C ASP A 72 4.83 0.93 15.28
N TYR A 73 4.71 -0.05 14.40
CA TYR A 73 5.43 -0.10 13.12
C TYR A 73 4.69 0.63 12.01
N VAL A 74 3.37 0.80 12.13
CA VAL A 74 2.55 1.48 11.14
C VAL A 74 2.53 2.97 11.46
N VAL A 75 3.28 3.76 10.71
CA VAL A 75 3.41 5.21 10.95
C VAL A 75 2.32 6.03 10.27
N ALA A 76 1.71 5.50 9.20
CA ALA A 76 0.59 6.14 8.52
C ALA A 76 -0.20 5.11 7.71
N ILE A 77 -1.48 5.39 7.52
CA ILE A 77 -2.38 4.70 6.59
C ILE A 77 -3.09 5.74 5.72
N ASP A 78 -3.28 5.44 4.45
CA ASP A 78 -4.09 6.28 3.56
C ASP A 78 -4.88 5.41 2.59
N THR A 79 -6.20 5.40 2.75
CA THR A 79 -7.19 4.72 1.93
C THR A 79 -6.91 3.22 1.76
N ASP A 80 -5.90 2.84 0.99
CA ASP A 80 -5.52 1.48 0.61
C ASP A 80 -4.02 1.20 0.82
N SER A 81 -3.28 2.13 1.40
CA SER A 81 -1.85 1.99 1.64
C SER A 81 -1.47 2.08 3.12
N VAL A 82 -0.46 1.29 3.49
CA VAL A 82 0.12 1.23 4.84
C VAL A 82 1.60 1.58 4.76
N TYR A 83 2.06 2.47 5.61
CA TYR A 83 3.45 2.89 5.71
C TYR A 83 4.11 2.30 6.95
N LEU A 84 5.13 1.47 6.73
CA LEU A 84 5.83 0.74 7.78
C LEU A 84 7.18 1.37 8.11
N ARG A 85 7.46 1.52 9.40
CA ARG A 85 8.79 1.87 9.90
C ARG A 85 9.59 0.60 10.14
N LEU A 86 10.52 0.30 9.23
CA LEU A 86 11.34 -0.91 9.28
C LEU A 86 12.76 -0.69 9.84
N GLY A 87 13.02 0.43 10.53
CA GLY A 87 14.35 0.70 11.10
C GLY A 87 14.85 -0.42 12.00
N LYS A 88 14.04 -0.89 12.96
CA LYS A 88 14.40 -2.01 13.83
C LYS A 88 14.63 -3.33 13.10
N PHE A 89 13.94 -3.57 11.99
CA PHE A 89 14.18 -4.71 11.13
C PHE A 89 15.56 -4.60 10.46
N VAL A 90 15.87 -3.43 9.91
CA VAL A 90 17.17 -3.15 9.29
C VAL A 90 18.29 -3.33 10.31
N ASP A 91 18.17 -2.73 11.50
CA ASP A 91 19.18 -2.81 12.57
C ASP A 91 19.43 -4.26 13.04
N LYS A 92 18.36 -5.08 13.13
CA LYS A 92 18.46 -6.47 13.58
C LYS A 92 19.07 -7.41 12.54
N TYR A 93 18.70 -7.25 11.27
CA TYR A 93 19.00 -8.24 10.22
C TYR A 93 19.99 -7.76 9.16
N ILE A 94 20.20 -6.45 9.01
CA ILE A 94 21.00 -5.90 7.92
C ILE A 94 22.20 -5.12 8.50
N LYS A 95 23.35 -5.76 8.51
CA LYS A 95 24.64 -5.16 8.96
C LYS A 95 25.35 -4.46 7.80
N SER A 96 24.68 -3.54 7.11
CA SER A 96 25.24 -2.81 5.97
C SER A 96 24.64 -1.42 5.88
N ASP A 97 25.47 -0.43 5.58
CA ASP A 97 25.06 0.95 5.31
C ASP A 97 24.70 1.17 3.83
N ASP A 98 24.92 0.16 2.98
CA ASP A 98 24.60 0.21 1.56
C ASP A 98 23.08 0.17 1.35
N LYS A 99 22.52 1.29 0.91
CA LYS A 99 21.09 1.45 0.69
C LYS A 99 20.52 0.48 -0.35
N ASN A 100 21.30 0.09 -1.35
CA ASN A 100 20.85 -0.88 -2.35
C ASN A 100 20.68 -2.27 -1.73
N LYS A 101 21.66 -2.70 -0.93
CA LYS A 101 21.58 -3.98 -0.20
C LYS A 101 20.43 -3.98 0.79
N ILE A 102 20.20 -2.87 1.50
CA ILE A 102 19.05 -2.71 2.41
C ILE A 102 17.74 -2.88 1.64
N CYS A 103 17.61 -2.21 0.49
CA CYS A 103 16.41 -2.35 -0.34
C CYS A 103 16.21 -3.79 -0.83
N ASP A 104 17.26 -4.49 -1.26
CA ASP A 104 17.16 -5.87 -1.74
C ASP A 104 16.68 -6.83 -0.63
N VAL A 105 17.19 -6.66 0.59
CA VAL A 105 16.75 -7.47 1.74
C VAL A 105 15.32 -7.15 2.15
N ILE A 106 14.93 -5.86 2.16
CA ILE A 106 13.54 -5.46 2.46
C ILE A 106 12.60 -6.01 1.38
N ASP A 107 12.96 -5.90 0.10
CA ASP A 107 12.14 -6.41 -1.01
C ASP A 107 11.91 -7.92 -0.87
N LYS A 108 13.00 -8.66 -0.64
CA LYS A 108 12.93 -10.10 -0.41
C LYS A 108 12.08 -10.46 0.81
N ALA A 109 12.29 -9.78 1.95
CA ALA A 109 11.50 -10.01 3.15
C ALA A 109 10.02 -9.70 2.95
N THR A 110 9.70 -8.69 2.14
CA THR A 110 8.33 -8.35 1.81
C THR A 110 7.68 -9.46 1.00
N GLN A 111 8.33 -9.93 -0.05
CA GLN A 111 7.81 -10.99 -0.92
C GLN A 111 7.68 -12.35 -0.20
N GLU A 112 8.67 -12.71 0.63
CA GLU A 112 8.74 -14.03 1.27
C GLU A 112 7.95 -14.12 2.59
N ALA A 113 7.77 -12.99 3.31
CA ALA A 113 7.17 -13.00 4.63
C ALA A 113 5.96 -12.07 4.77
N PHE A 114 6.05 -10.79 4.34
CA PHE A 114 4.98 -9.82 4.61
C PHE A 114 3.77 -10.03 3.71
N GLU A 115 3.95 -10.18 2.40
CA GLU A 115 2.86 -10.37 1.44
C GLU A 115 2.09 -11.68 1.68
N PRO A 116 2.74 -12.84 1.93
CA PRO A 116 2.02 -14.05 2.32
C PRO A 116 1.23 -13.90 3.62
N TYR A 117 1.79 -13.19 4.61
CA TYR A 117 1.09 -12.93 5.86
C TYR A 117 -0.12 -12.00 5.66
N ILE A 118 0.02 -10.94 4.85
CA ILE A 118 -1.08 -10.04 4.48
C ILE A 118 -2.19 -10.81 3.78
N THR A 119 -1.84 -11.66 2.81
CA THR A 119 -2.79 -12.49 2.07
C THR A 119 -3.57 -13.42 3.01
N LYS A 120 -2.87 -14.07 3.95
CA LYS A 120 -3.50 -14.89 4.97
C LYS A 120 -4.44 -14.07 5.86
N SER A 121 -4.01 -12.90 6.28
CA SER A 121 -4.80 -12.00 7.13
C SER A 121 -6.06 -11.49 6.41
N TYR A 122 -5.99 -11.22 5.11
CA TYR A 122 -7.18 -10.91 4.31
C TYR A 122 -8.13 -12.10 4.14
N GLN A 123 -7.60 -13.33 4.09
CA GLN A 123 -8.44 -14.52 4.10
C GLN A 123 -9.19 -14.66 5.43
N GLU A 124 -8.51 -14.44 6.56
CA GLU A 124 -9.12 -14.43 7.88
C GLU A 124 -10.21 -13.35 8.01
N LEU A 125 -9.98 -12.17 7.43
CA LEU A 125 -11.01 -11.13 7.36
C LEU A 125 -12.20 -11.55 6.49
N ALA A 126 -11.95 -12.13 5.32
CA ALA A 126 -13.00 -12.60 4.42
C ALA A 126 -13.88 -13.67 5.08
N ASP A 127 -13.25 -14.61 5.80
CA ASP A 127 -13.96 -15.63 6.57
C ASP A 127 -14.77 -15.01 7.71
N TYR A 128 -14.21 -14.05 8.43
CA TYR A 128 -14.87 -13.34 9.53
C TYR A 128 -16.14 -12.60 9.08
N VAL A 129 -16.07 -11.91 7.92
CA VAL A 129 -17.24 -11.18 7.37
C VAL A 129 -18.13 -12.06 6.49
N ASN A 130 -17.85 -13.35 6.37
CA ASN A 130 -18.53 -14.29 5.49
C ASN A 130 -18.61 -13.80 4.04
N ALA A 131 -17.47 -13.31 3.52
CA ALA A 131 -17.37 -12.83 2.16
C ALA A 131 -17.52 -14.01 1.16
N TYR A 132 -18.16 -13.73 0.02
CA TYR A 132 -18.30 -14.73 -1.04
C TYR A 132 -16.95 -15.21 -1.58
N GLU A 133 -15.98 -14.29 -1.69
CA GLU A 133 -14.63 -14.56 -2.21
C GLU A 133 -13.65 -13.52 -1.66
N GLN A 134 -12.44 -13.97 -1.31
CA GLN A 134 -11.34 -13.06 -0.97
C GLN A 134 -10.71 -12.51 -2.25
N LYS A 135 -10.76 -11.16 -2.43
CA LYS A 135 -10.20 -10.44 -3.60
C LYS A 135 -9.24 -9.32 -3.21
N MET A 136 -8.98 -9.14 -1.91
CA MET A 136 -8.08 -8.09 -1.45
C MET A 136 -6.62 -8.54 -1.66
N PHE A 137 -5.85 -7.65 -2.25
CA PHE A 137 -4.41 -7.85 -2.48
C PHE A 137 -3.67 -6.58 -2.08
N MET A 138 -2.52 -6.73 -1.43
CA MET A 138 -1.63 -5.63 -1.12
C MET A 138 -0.20 -6.06 -1.41
N GLY A 139 0.45 -5.37 -2.32
CA GLY A 139 1.85 -5.54 -2.67
C GLY A 139 2.70 -4.35 -2.26
N ARG A 140 4.02 -4.50 -2.31
CA ARG A 140 4.94 -3.42 -2.01
C ARG A 140 5.02 -2.42 -3.17
N GLU A 141 4.76 -1.14 -2.89
CA GLU A 141 4.92 -0.07 -3.86
C GLU A 141 6.29 0.61 -3.75
N VAL A 142 6.66 1.08 -2.57
CA VAL A 142 7.78 2.00 -2.39
C VAL A 142 8.68 1.57 -1.25
N ILE A 143 10.02 1.71 -1.45
CA ILE A 143 11.02 1.68 -0.37
C ILE A 143 11.68 3.06 -0.32
N ALA A 144 11.60 3.71 0.85
CA ALA A 144 12.20 5.00 1.13
C ALA A 144 13.05 4.93 2.39
N ASP A 145 14.14 5.69 2.46
CA ASP A 145 14.98 5.76 3.67
C ASP A 145 14.54 6.86 4.64
N LYS A 146 13.85 7.88 4.11
CA LYS A 146 13.33 9.01 4.89
C LYS A 146 11.92 9.35 4.43
N ALA A 147 11.10 9.69 5.40
CA ALA A 147 9.74 10.11 5.16
C ALA A 147 9.31 11.16 6.18
N VAL A 148 8.49 12.10 5.75
CA VAL A 148 7.86 13.09 6.63
C VAL A 148 6.40 13.27 6.22
N TRP A 149 5.52 13.24 7.22
CA TRP A 149 4.11 13.58 7.08
C TRP A 149 3.83 14.87 7.84
N THR A 150 3.32 15.88 7.15
CA THR A 150 2.96 17.18 7.76
C THR A 150 1.48 17.23 8.11
N ALA A 151 0.65 16.49 7.37
CA ALA A 151 -0.78 16.32 7.60
C ALA A 151 -1.31 15.12 6.80
N LYS A 152 -2.60 14.80 6.95
CA LYS A 152 -3.28 13.80 6.13
C LYS A 152 -3.14 14.17 4.64
N LYS A 153 -2.68 13.23 3.83
CA LYS A 153 -2.42 13.39 2.39
C LYS A 153 -1.32 14.42 2.04
N ARG A 154 -0.49 14.83 3.02
CA ARG A 154 0.64 15.73 2.83
C ARG A 154 1.90 15.10 3.35
N TYR A 155 2.72 14.58 2.43
CA TYR A 155 3.95 13.89 2.80
C TYR A 155 5.04 14.01 1.74
N ALA A 156 6.27 13.79 2.16
CA ALA A 156 7.42 13.65 1.29
C ALA A 156 8.20 12.39 1.63
N LEU A 157 8.62 11.64 0.61
CA LEU A 157 9.40 10.41 0.71
C LEU A 157 10.67 10.53 -0.12
N ASN A 158 11.79 10.09 0.44
CA ASN A 158 13.04 9.94 -0.31
C ASN A 158 13.14 8.49 -0.83
N VAL A 159 12.67 8.26 -2.06
CA VAL A 159 12.40 6.94 -2.63
C VAL A 159 13.62 6.36 -3.32
N TYR A 160 14.01 5.15 -2.94
CA TYR A 160 15.06 4.35 -3.58
C TYR A 160 14.52 3.32 -4.56
N ASP A 161 13.32 2.80 -4.31
CA ASP A 161 12.67 1.80 -5.15
C ASP A 161 11.17 2.09 -5.26
N SER A 162 10.62 2.00 -6.45
CA SER A 162 9.18 2.13 -6.70
C SER A 162 8.73 1.01 -7.63
N GLU A 163 7.83 0.16 -7.15
CA GLU A 163 7.24 -0.96 -7.90
C GLU A 163 8.30 -1.88 -8.54
N GLY A 164 9.42 -2.14 -7.82
CA GLY A 164 10.54 -2.95 -8.32
C GLY A 164 11.54 -2.20 -9.21
N VAL A 165 11.29 -0.92 -9.50
CA VAL A 165 12.24 -0.08 -10.26
C VAL A 165 13.19 0.61 -9.30
N ARG A 166 14.45 0.16 -9.27
CA ARG A 166 15.49 0.74 -8.44
C ARG A 166 16.05 2.02 -9.06
N TYR A 167 16.08 3.10 -8.29
CA TYR A 167 16.67 4.35 -8.72
C TYR A 167 18.18 4.41 -8.41
N LYS A 168 18.99 4.85 -9.39
CA LYS A 168 20.44 5.08 -9.18
C LYS A 168 20.71 6.17 -8.14
N LYS A 169 19.84 7.17 -8.08
CA LYS A 169 19.81 8.21 -7.04
C LYS A 169 18.38 8.29 -6.51
N PRO A 170 18.19 8.48 -5.21
CA PRO A 170 16.85 8.56 -4.65
C PRO A 170 16.05 9.70 -5.29
N LYS A 171 14.78 9.45 -5.50
CA LYS A 171 13.81 10.44 -5.98
C LYS A 171 12.95 10.94 -4.82
N MET A 172 12.78 12.25 -4.76
CA MET A 172 11.82 12.86 -3.86
C MET A 172 10.40 12.68 -4.43
N LYS A 173 9.54 11.95 -3.70
CA LYS A 173 8.10 11.88 -3.97
C LYS A 173 7.38 12.79 -3.00
N VAL A 174 6.76 13.85 -3.51
CA VAL A 174 6.03 14.84 -2.71
C VAL A 174 4.56 14.78 -3.08
N MET A 175 3.70 14.71 -2.07
CA MET A 175 2.25 14.65 -2.22
C MET A 175 1.58 15.72 -1.36
N GLY A 176 0.67 16.50 -1.99
CA GLY A 176 -0.17 17.49 -1.30
C GLY A 176 0.56 18.65 -0.63
N MET A 177 1.85 18.82 -0.87
CA MET A 177 2.66 19.97 -0.40
C MET A 177 3.09 20.78 -1.63
N GLU A 178 2.96 22.09 -1.55
CA GLU A 178 3.50 23.06 -2.50
C GLU A 178 4.90 23.53 -2.06
#